data_32db8471cf75f3e5519e13a8173f7625
#
_entry.id   32db8471cf75f3e5519e13a8173f7625
#
_cell.length_a   1.000
_cell.length_b   1.000
_cell.length_c   1.000
_cell.angle_alpha   90.00
_cell.angle_beta   90.00
_cell.angle_gamma   90.00
#
_symmetry.space_group_name_H-M   'P 1'
#
loop_
_entity.id
_entity.type
_entity.pdbx_description
1 polymer ?
#
loop_
_entity_poly.entity_id
_entity_poly.type
_entity_poly.pdbx_seq_one_letter_code
_entity_poly.pdbx_strand_id
1 'polypeptide(L)'
;LHAKLKEYFGFDNFKGNQEQIIKNVLAGNNTFVLMPTGGGKSLCYQLPALILDGTAIVISPLIALMKNQVDAMRSFSASEGVAHFMNSSLSKSDILKVKEDVLSGKTKLLYVAPESLTKESNIEFLRKVRISFFAVDEAHCISEWGHDFRTEYRKIRPIVEQIGKAPIIALTA
;
A
#
# COMPACT_ATOMS: atom_id res chain seq x y z
N LEU A 1 -18.96 -6.05 -5.65
CA LEU A 1 -17.96 -5.02 -5.34
C LEU A 1 -18.57 -3.81 -4.62
N HIS A 2 -19.77 -3.36 -5.05
CA HIS A 2 -20.48 -2.27 -4.38
C HIS A 2 -20.84 -2.63 -2.93
N ALA A 3 -21.19 -3.87 -2.65
CA ALA A 3 -21.45 -4.33 -1.29
C ALA A 3 -20.22 -4.19 -0.39
N LYS A 4 -19.03 -4.50 -0.91
CA LYS A 4 -17.78 -4.34 -0.18
C LYS A 4 -17.42 -2.88 0.05
N LEU A 5 -17.70 -2.02 -0.94
CA LEU A 5 -17.51 -0.58 -0.79
C LEU A 5 -18.38 -0.04 0.35
N LYS A 6 -19.64 -0.43 0.40
CA LYS A 6 -20.57 -0.03 1.45
C LYS A 6 -20.14 -0.56 2.81
N GLU A 7 -19.76 -1.84 2.86
CA GLU A 7 -19.36 -2.52 4.10
C GLU A 7 -18.12 -1.85 4.74
N TYR A 8 -17.08 -1.56 3.95
CA TYR A 8 -15.82 -1.05 4.48
C TYR A 8 -15.76 0.46 4.58
N PHE A 9 -16.36 1.19 3.66
CA PHE A 9 -16.22 2.66 3.58
C PHE A 9 -17.54 3.43 3.70
N GLY A 10 -18.68 2.74 3.65
CA GLY A 10 -19.97 3.37 3.77
C GLY A 10 -20.45 4.12 2.52
N PHE A 11 -19.76 3.97 1.40
CA PHE A 11 -20.13 4.61 0.14
C PHE A 11 -21.04 3.71 -0.69
N ASP A 12 -22.01 4.30 -1.36
CA ASP A 12 -22.94 3.57 -2.22
C ASP A 12 -22.40 3.40 -3.64
N ASN A 13 -21.61 4.36 -4.14
CA ASN A 13 -21.13 4.38 -5.51
C ASN A 13 -19.66 4.73 -5.60
N PHE A 14 -19.00 4.23 -6.63
CA PHE A 14 -17.65 4.61 -7.00
C PHE A 14 -17.66 5.94 -7.77
N LYS A 15 -16.53 6.66 -7.71
CA LYS A 15 -16.32 7.91 -8.45
C LYS A 15 -15.37 7.67 -9.62
N GLY A 16 -15.68 8.27 -10.76
CA GLY A 16 -14.80 8.19 -11.94
C GLY A 16 -14.45 6.74 -12.29
N ASN A 17 -13.16 6.47 -12.44
CA ASN A 17 -12.64 5.17 -12.87
C ASN A 17 -12.34 4.21 -11.71
N GLN A 18 -12.70 4.55 -10.48
CA GLN A 18 -12.34 3.75 -9.31
C GLN A 18 -12.75 2.27 -9.44
N GLU A 19 -13.98 2.00 -9.84
CA GLU A 19 -14.47 0.63 -9.96
C GLU A 19 -13.66 -0.19 -10.96
N GLN A 20 -13.37 0.39 -12.12
CA GLN A 20 -12.60 -0.27 -13.17
C GLN A 20 -11.16 -0.54 -12.72
N ILE A 21 -10.54 0.41 -12.05
CA ILE A 21 -9.19 0.28 -11.49
C ILE A 21 -9.15 -0.85 -10.47
N ILE A 22 -10.10 -0.87 -9.55
CA ILE A 22 -10.17 -1.88 -8.48
C ILE A 22 -10.38 -3.28 -9.09
N LYS A 23 -11.26 -3.42 -10.06
CA LYS A 23 -11.46 -4.69 -10.76
C LYS A 23 -10.17 -5.20 -11.43
N ASN A 24 -9.40 -4.28 -11.99
CA ASN A 24 -8.12 -4.64 -12.63
C ASN A 24 -7.10 -5.13 -11.60
N VAL A 25 -7.02 -4.48 -10.44
CA VAL A 25 -6.15 -4.91 -9.34
C VAL A 25 -6.60 -6.27 -8.80
N LEU A 26 -7.89 -6.48 -8.60
CA LEU A 26 -8.44 -7.74 -8.11
C LEU A 26 -8.20 -8.89 -9.10
N ALA A 27 -8.12 -8.60 -10.39
CA ALA A 27 -7.80 -9.59 -11.41
C ALA A 27 -6.32 -9.98 -11.43
N GLY A 28 -5.48 -9.33 -10.63
CA GLY A 28 -4.04 -9.64 -10.56
C GLY A 28 -3.21 -8.94 -11.61
N ASN A 29 -3.72 -7.90 -12.24
CA ASN A 29 -3.02 -7.17 -13.29
C ASN A 29 -2.24 -5.98 -12.71
N ASN A 30 -1.09 -5.68 -13.33
CA ASN A 30 -0.37 -4.44 -13.05
C ASN A 30 -1.22 -3.27 -13.54
N THR A 31 -1.26 -2.20 -12.74
CA THR A 31 -2.16 -1.06 -13.00
C THR A 31 -1.41 0.24 -12.80
N PHE A 32 -1.60 1.18 -13.72
CA PHE A 32 -1.08 2.55 -13.59
C PHE A 32 -2.27 3.50 -13.46
N VAL A 33 -2.28 4.31 -12.40
CA VAL A 33 -3.38 5.22 -12.10
C VAL A 33 -2.89 6.67 -12.13
N LEU A 34 -3.48 7.46 -13.01
CA LEU A 34 -3.29 8.90 -13.04
C LEU A 34 -4.58 9.54 -12.55
N MET A 35 -4.55 10.12 -11.36
CA MET A 35 -5.72 10.67 -10.72
C MET A 35 -5.34 11.88 -9.87
N PRO A 36 -6.07 13.00 -9.95
CA PRO A 36 -5.72 14.19 -9.17
C PRO A 36 -5.80 13.94 -7.68
N THR A 37 -4.98 14.66 -6.93
CA THR A 37 -4.97 14.62 -5.46
C THR A 37 -6.37 14.94 -4.93
N GLY A 38 -6.85 14.15 -3.98
CA GLY A 38 -8.19 14.30 -3.44
C GLY A 38 -9.30 13.64 -4.26
N GLY A 39 -8.96 12.97 -5.37
CA GLY A 39 -9.94 12.29 -6.22
C GLY A 39 -10.31 10.88 -5.78
N GLY A 40 -10.00 10.49 -4.54
CA GLY A 40 -10.27 9.14 -4.06
C GLY A 40 -9.26 8.11 -4.53
N LYS A 41 -8.05 8.54 -4.80
CA LYS A 41 -6.94 7.71 -5.28
C LYS A 41 -6.62 6.58 -4.32
N SER A 42 -6.62 6.85 -3.02
CA SER A 42 -6.30 5.86 -1.99
C SER A 42 -7.27 4.68 -1.98
N LEU A 43 -8.54 4.92 -2.26
CA LEU A 43 -9.55 3.87 -2.32
C LEU A 43 -9.20 2.79 -3.35
N CYS A 44 -8.53 3.18 -4.42
CA CYS A 44 -8.14 2.28 -5.50
C CYS A 44 -7.22 1.14 -5.05
N TYR A 45 -6.46 1.32 -3.98
CA TYR A 45 -5.67 0.25 -3.39
C TYR A 45 -6.21 -0.21 -2.02
N GLN A 46 -6.86 0.67 -1.27
CA GLN A 46 -7.36 0.31 0.06
C GLN A 46 -8.47 -0.75 -0.01
N LEU A 47 -9.42 -0.59 -0.89
CA LEU A 47 -10.51 -1.56 -1.01
C LEU A 47 -10.03 -2.94 -1.51
N PRO A 48 -9.21 -3.05 -2.57
CA PRO A 48 -8.67 -4.35 -2.95
C PRO A 48 -7.84 -5.02 -1.85
N ALA A 49 -7.08 -4.23 -1.07
CA ALA A 49 -6.29 -4.76 0.03
C ALA A 49 -7.16 -5.42 1.10
N LEU A 50 -8.33 -4.84 1.39
CA LEU A 50 -9.28 -5.40 2.36
C LEU A 50 -9.98 -6.65 1.84
N ILE A 51 -10.20 -6.74 0.53
CA ILE A 51 -10.89 -7.87 -0.11
C ILE A 51 -9.97 -9.07 -0.31
N LEU A 52 -8.73 -8.84 -0.76
CA LEU A 52 -7.79 -9.91 -1.10
C LEU A 52 -7.18 -10.52 0.16
N ASP A 53 -6.81 -11.81 0.07
CA ASP A 53 -6.03 -12.46 1.10
C ASP A 53 -4.61 -11.91 1.10
N GLY A 54 -4.02 -11.82 2.27
CA GLY A 54 -2.65 -11.32 2.44
C GLY A 54 -2.59 -9.84 2.78
N THR A 55 -1.40 -9.29 2.69
CA THR A 55 -1.10 -7.90 3.02
C THR A 55 -0.66 -7.15 1.77
N ALA A 56 -1.28 -6.00 1.50
CA ALA A 56 -0.80 -5.08 0.46
C ALA A 56 0.33 -4.24 1.03
N ILE A 57 1.43 -4.14 0.29
CA ILE A 57 2.58 -3.33 0.67
C ILE A 57 2.47 -2.00 -0.07
N VAL A 58 2.26 -0.92 0.67
CA VAL A 58 2.09 0.42 0.11
C VAL A 58 3.39 1.20 0.30
N ILE A 59 4.07 1.49 -0.79
CA ILE A 59 5.32 2.24 -0.79
C ILE A 59 4.98 3.71 -1.00
N SER A 60 5.31 4.54 -0.02
CA SER A 60 5.02 5.97 -0.07
C SER A 60 6.23 6.78 0.41
N PRO A 61 6.64 7.82 -0.32
CA PRO A 61 7.74 8.68 0.10
C PRO A 61 7.35 9.68 1.20
N LEU A 62 6.06 9.85 1.45
CA LEU A 62 5.54 10.87 2.37
C LEU A 62 5.33 10.27 3.77
N ILE A 63 6.41 10.16 4.54
CA ILE A 63 6.41 9.57 5.88
C ILE A 63 5.38 10.23 6.81
N ALA A 64 5.28 11.56 6.75
CA ALA A 64 4.32 12.31 7.58
C ALA A 64 2.87 11.91 7.29
N LEU A 65 2.55 11.55 6.05
CA LEU A 65 1.20 11.14 5.67
C LEU A 65 0.90 9.68 5.98
N MET A 66 1.91 8.84 6.17
CA MET A 66 1.71 7.42 6.49
C MET A 66 0.89 7.23 7.74
N LYS A 67 1.20 7.97 8.79
CA LYS A 67 0.47 7.88 10.05
C LYS A 67 -1.00 8.25 9.85
N ASN A 68 -1.27 9.33 9.11
CA ASN A 68 -2.63 9.76 8.82
C ASN A 68 -3.38 8.70 8.01
N GLN A 69 -2.73 8.07 7.04
CA GLN A 69 -3.32 6.99 6.23
C GLN A 69 -3.65 5.77 7.10
N VAL A 70 -2.73 5.38 7.97
CA VAL A 70 -2.93 4.25 8.88
C VAL A 70 -4.07 4.55 9.87
N ASP A 71 -4.09 5.74 10.46
CA ASP A 71 -5.14 6.14 11.40
C ASP A 71 -6.51 6.15 10.71
N ALA A 72 -6.58 6.61 9.47
CA ALA A 72 -7.82 6.60 8.68
C ALA A 72 -8.30 5.15 8.45
N MET A 73 -7.42 4.23 8.09
CA MET A 73 -7.78 2.83 7.89
C MET A 73 -8.25 2.16 9.18
N ARG A 74 -7.60 2.46 10.30
CA ARG A 74 -8.00 1.94 11.61
C ARG A 74 -9.38 2.43 12.04
N SER A 75 -9.77 3.63 11.62
CA SER A 75 -11.10 4.17 11.92
C SER A 75 -12.23 3.43 11.21
N PHE A 76 -11.94 2.78 10.08
CA PHE A 76 -12.92 1.99 9.33
C PHE A 76 -13.00 0.53 9.78
N SER A 77 -12.14 0.11 10.72
CA SER A 77 -12.06 -1.28 11.16
C SER A 77 -12.15 -1.39 12.67
N ALA A 78 -12.71 -2.51 13.15
CA ALA A 78 -12.72 -2.83 14.57
C ALA A 78 -11.33 -3.28 15.06
N SER A 79 -10.40 -3.60 14.17
CA SER A 79 -9.05 -4.06 14.51
C SER A 79 -8.01 -3.00 14.18
N GLU A 80 -7.24 -2.57 15.17
CA GLU A 80 -6.12 -1.65 14.97
C GLU A 80 -5.01 -2.26 14.12
N GLY A 81 -4.87 -3.58 14.15
CA GLY A 81 -3.86 -4.29 13.38
C GLY A 81 -4.11 -4.35 11.88
N VAL A 82 -5.26 -3.85 11.39
CA VAL A 82 -5.61 -3.87 9.96
C VAL A 82 -4.60 -3.11 9.10
N ALA A 83 -4.01 -2.05 9.64
CA ALA A 83 -3.01 -1.23 8.96
C ALA A 83 -1.88 -0.86 9.90
N HIS A 84 -0.67 -0.88 9.37
CA HIS A 84 0.55 -0.44 10.05
C HIS A 84 1.43 0.34 9.09
N PHE A 85 2.39 1.08 9.63
CA PHE A 85 3.46 1.67 8.84
C PHE A 85 4.82 1.21 9.38
N MET A 86 5.82 1.22 8.52
CA MET A 86 7.18 0.85 8.87
C MET A 86 8.16 1.86 8.28
N ASN A 87 8.84 2.59 9.14
CA ASN A 87 9.88 3.55 8.78
C ASN A 87 10.94 3.61 9.88
N SER A 88 11.96 4.43 9.70
CA SER A 88 13.09 4.53 10.62
C SER A 88 12.74 5.15 11.99
N SER A 89 11.56 5.75 12.13
CA SER A 89 11.14 6.40 13.38
C SER A 89 10.58 5.45 14.42
N LEU A 90 10.26 4.21 14.04
CA LEU A 90 9.66 3.23 14.95
C LEU A 90 10.68 2.65 15.94
N SER A 91 10.24 2.45 17.19
CA SER A 91 11.01 1.72 18.17
C SER A 91 11.09 0.23 17.82
N LYS A 92 12.03 -0.50 18.45
CA LYS A 92 12.16 -1.95 18.23
C LYS A 92 10.90 -2.69 18.64
N SER A 93 10.25 -2.30 19.73
CA SER A 93 9.01 -2.94 20.19
C SER A 93 7.86 -2.69 19.22
N ASP A 94 7.76 -1.49 18.63
CA ASP A 94 6.76 -1.19 17.62
C ASP A 94 6.98 -1.99 16.34
N ILE A 95 8.23 -2.15 15.92
CA ILE A 95 8.57 -2.98 14.75
C ILE A 95 8.19 -4.44 14.98
N LEU A 96 8.45 -4.98 16.17
CA LEU A 96 8.07 -6.35 16.50
C LEU A 96 6.55 -6.54 16.45
N LYS A 97 5.79 -5.58 16.96
CA LYS A 97 4.32 -5.62 16.90
C LYS A 97 3.80 -5.61 15.48
N VAL A 98 4.37 -4.76 14.63
CA VAL A 98 4.03 -4.70 13.21
C VAL A 98 4.29 -6.05 12.54
N LYS A 99 5.49 -6.61 12.73
CA LYS A 99 5.86 -7.90 12.14
C LYS A 99 4.95 -9.04 12.60
N GLU A 100 4.60 -9.06 13.87
CA GLU A 100 3.70 -10.06 14.43
C GLU A 100 2.31 -9.99 13.78
N ASP A 101 1.73 -8.79 13.69
CA ASP A 101 0.41 -8.60 13.09
C ASP A 101 0.41 -8.94 11.60
N VAL A 102 1.47 -8.60 10.88
CA VAL A 102 1.59 -8.91 9.45
C VAL A 102 1.71 -10.42 9.22
N LEU A 103 2.58 -11.09 9.97
CA LEU A 103 2.79 -12.54 9.82
C LEU A 103 1.58 -13.36 10.25
N SER A 104 0.79 -12.86 11.20
CA SER A 104 -0.44 -13.53 11.64
C SER A 104 -1.61 -13.38 10.68
N GLY A 105 -1.48 -12.53 9.65
CA GLY A 105 -2.54 -12.26 8.69
C GLY A 105 -3.55 -11.20 9.13
N LYS A 106 -3.33 -10.57 10.28
CA LYS A 106 -4.22 -9.53 10.80
C LYS A 106 -4.13 -8.25 9.96
N THR A 107 -2.94 -7.92 9.47
CA THR A 107 -2.67 -6.68 8.73
C THR A 107 -3.00 -6.84 7.26
N LYS A 108 -3.83 -5.92 6.74
CA LYS A 108 -4.21 -5.86 5.33
C LYS A 108 -3.40 -4.84 4.53
N LEU A 109 -2.92 -3.80 5.20
CA LEU A 109 -2.11 -2.74 4.58
C LEU A 109 -0.89 -2.45 5.44
N LEU A 110 0.28 -2.52 4.82
CA LEU A 110 1.55 -2.13 5.43
C LEU A 110 2.16 -1.02 4.60
N TYR A 111 2.22 0.18 5.16
CA TYR A 111 2.84 1.35 4.54
C TYR A 111 4.33 1.33 4.84
N VAL A 112 5.14 1.43 3.81
CA VAL A 112 6.60 1.33 3.91
C VAL A 112 7.26 2.51 3.20
N ALA A 113 8.21 3.16 3.87
CA ALA A 113 9.01 4.19 3.24
C ALA A 113 10.00 3.56 2.27
N PRO A 114 10.33 4.23 1.14
CA PRO A 114 11.27 3.68 0.15
C PRO A 114 12.62 3.28 0.74
N GLU A 115 13.16 4.07 1.67
CA GLU A 115 14.44 3.76 2.31
C GLU A 115 14.40 2.50 3.16
N SER A 116 13.23 2.15 3.70
CA SER A 116 13.06 0.92 4.47
C SER A 116 13.11 -0.33 3.60
N LEU A 117 12.80 -0.22 2.32
CA LEU A 117 12.89 -1.33 1.37
C LEU A 117 14.34 -1.70 1.02
N THR A 118 15.30 -0.81 1.29
CA THR A 118 16.72 -1.07 0.98
C THR A 118 17.41 -1.88 2.08
N LYS A 119 16.79 -2.01 3.25
CA LYS A 119 17.37 -2.76 4.36
C LYS A 119 17.16 -4.26 4.15
N GLU A 120 18.24 -5.02 4.20
CA GLU A 120 18.22 -6.48 4.03
C GLU A 120 17.24 -7.19 4.96
N SER A 121 17.23 -6.79 6.24
CA SER A 121 16.33 -7.38 7.23
C SER A 121 14.85 -7.18 6.88
N ASN A 122 14.51 -6.05 6.30
CA ASN A 122 13.14 -5.77 5.87
C ASN A 122 12.78 -6.59 4.62
N ILE A 123 13.71 -6.72 3.68
CA ILE A 123 13.51 -7.54 2.48
C ILE A 123 13.28 -9.00 2.89
N GLU A 124 14.10 -9.54 3.78
CA GLU A 124 13.94 -10.89 4.29
C GLU A 124 12.61 -11.11 4.99
N PHE A 125 12.19 -10.13 5.80
CA PHE A 125 10.89 -10.19 6.46
C PHE A 125 9.76 -10.22 5.43
N LEU A 126 9.78 -9.32 4.45
CA LEU A 126 8.71 -9.22 3.45
C LEU A 126 8.61 -10.47 2.57
N ARG A 127 9.71 -11.19 2.37
CA ARG A 127 9.68 -12.47 1.65
C ARG A 127 8.85 -13.54 2.34
N LYS A 128 8.67 -13.42 3.66
CA LYS A 128 7.87 -14.36 4.46
C LYS A 128 6.40 -13.98 4.50
N VAL A 129 6.05 -12.80 4.03
CA VAL A 129 4.69 -12.27 4.06
C VAL A 129 3.92 -12.74 2.85
N ARG A 130 2.66 -13.09 3.05
CA ARG A 130 1.72 -13.31 1.94
C ARG A 130 1.29 -11.96 1.40
N ILE A 131 1.90 -11.53 0.31
CA ILE A 131 1.66 -10.22 -0.28
C ILE A 131 0.57 -10.30 -1.34
N SER A 132 -0.49 -9.50 -1.20
CA SER A 132 -1.58 -9.44 -2.16
C SER A 132 -1.18 -8.63 -3.41
N PHE A 133 -0.57 -7.49 -3.21
CA PHE A 133 -0.01 -6.63 -4.27
C PHE A 133 0.89 -5.56 -3.66
N PHE A 134 1.63 -4.87 -4.53
CA PHE A 134 2.40 -3.68 -4.15
C PHE A 134 1.71 -2.45 -4.70
N ALA A 135 1.62 -1.38 -3.90
CA ALA A 135 1.14 -0.08 -4.35
C ALA A 135 2.27 0.94 -4.20
N VAL A 136 2.56 1.68 -5.26
CA VAL A 136 3.51 2.79 -5.21
C VAL A 136 2.68 4.07 -5.24
N ASP A 137 2.46 4.65 -4.06
CA ASP A 137 1.62 5.83 -3.90
C ASP A 137 2.45 7.11 -3.96
N GLU A 138 1.81 8.19 -4.38
CA GLU A 138 2.43 9.51 -4.51
C GLU A 138 3.72 9.47 -5.32
N ALA A 139 3.73 8.68 -6.38
CA ALA A 139 4.91 8.44 -7.19
C ALA A 139 5.53 9.73 -7.77
N HIS A 140 4.69 10.75 -8.03
CA HIS A 140 5.15 12.06 -8.48
C HIS A 140 6.01 12.80 -7.44
N CYS A 141 5.82 12.54 -6.16
CA CYS A 141 6.60 13.18 -5.10
C CYS A 141 8.05 12.72 -5.06
N ILE A 142 8.33 11.56 -5.62
CA ILE A 142 9.69 11.04 -5.72
C ILE A 142 10.52 11.93 -6.66
N SER A 143 9.89 12.54 -7.66
CA SER A 143 10.54 13.44 -8.59
C SER A 143 11.06 14.74 -7.96
N GLU A 144 10.55 15.13 -6.78
CA GLU A 144 11.02 16.32 -6.06
C GLU A 144 12.49 16.21 -5.66
N TRP A 145 13.05 15.01 -5.65
CA TRP A 145 14.46 14.79 -5.34
C TRP A 145 15.36 14.88 -6.59
N GLY A 146 14.86 15.47 -7.67
CA GLY A 146 15.62 15.66 -8.90
C GLY A 146 15.58 14.46 -9.85
N HIS A 147 14.74 13.49 -9.57
CA HIS A 147 14.54 12.29 -10.42
C HIS A 147 13.11 12.26 -10.93
N ASP A 148 12.90 11.80 -12.16
CA ASP A 148 11.55 11.57 -12.63
C ASP A 148 10.99 10.26 -12.05
N PHE A 149 9.68 10.10 -12.13
CA PHE A 149 8.99 8.91 -11.63
C PHE A 149 9.55 7.62 -12.21
N ARG A 150 9.91 7.62 -13.49
CA ARG A 150 10.41 6.42 -14.16
C ARG A 150 11.72 5.95 -13.56
N THR A 151 12.62 6.89 -13.23
CA THR A 151 13.91 6.59 -12.62
C THR A 151 13.71 5.94 -11.25
N GLU A 152 12.87 6.51 -10.42
CA GLU A 152 12.61 5.97 -9.08
C GLU A 152 11.86 4.63 -9.14
N TYR A 153 10.90 4.49 -10.04
CA TYR A 153 10.20 3.24 -10.26
C TYR A 153 11.17 2.13 -10.70
N ARG A 154 12.15 2.45 -11.54
CA ARG A 154 13.18 1.50 -11.96
C ARG A 154 14.07 1.04 -10.81
N LYS A 155 14.28 1.88 -9.80
CA LYS A 155 15.03 1.49 -8.60
C LYS A 155 14.21 0.60 -7.67
N ILE A 156 12.94 0.88 -7.54
CA ILE A 156 12.03 0.13 -6.67
C ILE A 156 11.69 -1.24 -7.24
N ARG A 157 11.47 -1.34 -8.54
CA ARG A 157 11.03 -2.57 -9.20
C ARG A 157 11.92 -3.78 -8.95
N PRO A 158 13.26 -3.70 -9.07
CA PRO A 158 14.11 -4.84 -8.75
C PRO A 158 14.00 -5.30 -7.30
N ILE A 159 13.82 -4.36 -6.37
CA ILE A 159 13.64 -4.68 -4.94
C ILE A 159 12.33 -5.42 -4.73
N VAL A 160 11.27 -4.94 -5.34
CA VAL A 160 9.93 -5.56 -5.28
C VAL A 160 9.98 -6.98 -5.85
N GLU A 161 10.67 -7.19 -6.96
CA GLU A 161 10.83 -8.50 -7.59
C GLU A 161 11.61 -9.47 -6.70
N GLN A 162 12.57 -8.98 -5.91
CA GLN A 162 13.28 -9.79 -4.93
C GLN A 162 12.38 -10.25 -3.79
N ILE A 163 11.41 -9.43 -3.41
CA ILE A 163 10.49 -9.74 -2.32
C ILE A 163 9.48 -10.81 -2.74
N GLY A 164 8.89 -10.68 -3.93
CA GLY A 164 7.93 -11.66 -4.41
C GLY A 164 7.27 -11.26 -5.71
N LYS A 165 6.58 -12.23 -6.31
CA LYS A 165 5.80 -12.02 -7.55
C LYS A 165 4.39 -11.61 -7.18
N ALA A 166 4.09 -10.33 -7.21
CA ALA A 166 2.77 -9.80 -6.96
C ALA A 166 2.50 -8.64 -7.92
N PRO A 167 1.23 -8.34 -8.23
CA PRO A 167 0.89 -7.20 -9.08
C PRO A 167 1.34 -5.88 -8.46
N ILE A 168 1.60 -4.90 -9.30
CA ILE A 168 2.00 -3.56 -8.86
C ILE A 168 0.96 -2.58 -9.37
N ILE A 169 0.44 -1.75 -8.46
CA ILE A 169 -0.38 -0.59 -8.80
C ILE A 169 0.44 0.67 -8.51
N ALA A 170 0.67 1.48 -9.53
CA ALA A 170 1.38 2.75 -9.39
C ALA A 170 0.39 3.89 -9.51
N LEU A 171 0.40 4.80 -8.54
CA LEU A 171 -0.54 5.91 -8.44
C LEU A 171 0.21 7.23 -8.43
N THR A 172 -0.24 8.16 -9.26
CA THR A 172 0.34 9.49 -9.35
C THR A 172 -0.74 10.53 -9.63
N ALA A 173 -0.44 11.78 -9.33
CA ALA A 173 -1.32 12.90 -9.64
C ALA A 173 -1.05 13.45 -11.04
#